data_a660f2831ae23b768eba56894397e50f
#
_entry.id   a660f2831ae23b768eba56894397e50f
#
_cell.length_a   1.000
_cell.length_b   1.000
_cell.length_c   1.000
_cell.angle_alpha   90.00
_cell.angle_beta   90.00
_cell.angle_gamma   90.00
#
_symmetry.space_group_name_H-M   'P 1'
#
loop_
_entity.id
_entity.type
_entity.pdbx_description
1 polymer ?
#
loop_
_entity_poly.entity_id
_entity_poly.type
_entity_poly.pdbx_seq_one_letter_code
_entity_poly.pdbx_strand_id
1 'polypeptide(L)'
;AVIVQKQSAKIKELVQDLNLVSQLEYEMQPLHKEMVRLSKLLRSYVADLLNMGISDSYNIGIEIATDAENTMLECDARLISRAVNNLVQNSMKHNPLGCRILLSLRRTENAIQLIVQDDGIGLSEEKLQELKEKPHYLESTDERLDLRHGLGLVLVRQIVAAHEGTMTIDSKINCGCKIILTFDSYRYNPKSPLELSQKHFGYLSLAQKKPEI
;
A
#
# COMPACT_ATOMS: atom_id res chain seq x y z
N ALA A 1 -28.61 18.90 7.22
CA ALA A 1 -27.24 19.38 7.46
C ALA A 1 -26.23 18.22 7.58
N VAL A 2 -26.42 17.23 8.46
CA VAL A 2 -25.46 16.11 8.70
C VAL A 2 -25.19 15.27 7.45
N ILE A 3 -26.22 14.90 6.67
CA ILE A 3 -26.08 14.11 5.44
C ILE A 3 -25.24 14.87 4.39
N VAL A 4 -25.50 16.16 4.21
CA VAL A 4 -24.78 17.01 3.24
C VAL A 4 -23.32 17.13 3.62
N GLN A 5 -23.01 17.31 4.90
CA GLN A 5 -21.62 17.37 5.39
C GLN A 5 -20.88 16.05 5.17
N LYS A 6 -21.53 14.91 5.43
CA LYS A 6 -20.95 13.57 5.20
C LYS A 6 -20.67 13.31 3.72
N GLN A 7 -21.58 13.73 2.83
CA GLN A 7 -21.39 13.59 1.38
C GLN A 7 -20.28 14.51 0.87
N SER A 8 -20.24 15.76 1.35
CA SER A 8 -19.18 16.73 0.99
C SER A 8 -17.79 16.23 1.42
N ALA A 9 -17.66 15.68 2.63
CA ALA A 9 -16.41 15.10 3.11
C ALA A 9 -15.94 13.92 2.21
N LYS A 10 -16.89 13.06 1.80
CA LYS A 10 -16.60 11.93 0.93
C LYS A 10 -16.18 12.37 -0.48
N ILE A 11 -16.81 13.40 -1.05
CA ILE A 11 -16.41 13.96 -2.35
C ILE A 11 -15.00 14.54 -2.25
N LYS A 12 -14.70 15.28 -1.18
CA LYS A 12 -13.36 15.84 -0.93
C LYS A 12 -12.30 14.72 -0.88
N GLU A 13 -12.58 13.63 -0.18
CA GLU A 13 -11.68 12.47 -0.09
C GLU A 13 -11.43 11.85 -1.48
N LEU A 14 -12.48 11.63 -2.28
CA LEU A 14 -12.36 11.10 -3.64
C LEU A 14 -11.54 12.01 -4.56
N VAL A 15 -11.72 13.32 -4.48
CA VAL A 15 -10.94 14.29 -5.26
C VAL A 15 -9.45 14.26 -4.82
N GLN A 16 -9.19 14.15 -3.53
CA GLN A 16 -7.82 14.03 -3.00
C GLN A 16 -7.16 12.71 -3.44
N ASP A 17 -7.91 11.61 -3.46
CA ASP A 17 -7.42 10.32 -3.94
C ASP A 17 -7.11 10.37 -5.43
N LEU A 18 -7.99 10.93 -6.24
CA LEU A 18 -7.79 11.09 -7.68
C LEU A 18 -6.56 11.95 -8.00
N ASN A 19 -6.41 13.08 -7.32
CA ASN A 19 -5.26 13.95 -7.48
C ASN A 19 -3.96 13.23 -7.11
N LEU A 20 -3.97 12.47 -6.01
CA LEU A 20 -2.79 11.73 -5.58
C LEU A 20 -2.45 10.60 -6.55
N VAL A 21 -3.44 9.87 -7.07
CA VAL A 21 -3.23 8.84 -8.11
C VAL A 21 -2.55 9.47 -9.32
N SER A 22 -3.11 10.57 -9.84
CA SER A 22 -2.54 11.29 -10.98
C SER A 22 -1.10 11.77 -10.70
N GLN A 23 -0.84 12.35 -9.53
CA GLN A 23 0.49 12.83 -9.17
C GLN A 23 1.51 11.69 -9.04
N LEU A 24 1.12 10.54 -8.52
CA LEU A 24 1.99 9.35 -8.42
C LEU A 24 2.24 8.74 -9.80
N GLU A 25 1.22 8.66 -10.67
CA GLU A 25 1.32 8.12 -12.03
C GLU A 25 2.29 8.91 -12.89
N TYR A 26 2.26 10.23 -12.79
CA TYR A 26 3.15 11.12 -13.56
C TYR A 26 4.44 11.48 -12.83
N GLU A 27 4.77 10.77 -11.73
CA GLU A 27 5.97 11.01 -10.90
C GLU A 27 6.09 12.47 -10.39
N MET A 28 4.95 13.17 -10.31
CA MET A 28 4.90 14.57 -9.86
C MET A 28 4.83 14.71 -8.34
N GLN A 29 4.58 13.61 -7.63
CA GLN A 29 4.53 13.56 -6.17
C GLN A 29 5.93 13.26 -5.61
N PRO A 30 6.61 14.22 -4.95
CA PRO A 30 7.85 13.92 -4.26
C PRO A 30 7.58 12.99 -3.07
N LEU A 31 8.31 11.86 -3.01
CA LEU A 31 8.23 10.94 -1.89
C LEU A 31 9.15 11.40 -0.76
N HIS A 32 8.60 11.51 0.44
CA HIS A 32 9.39 11.75 1.65
C HIS A 32 9.81 10.40 2.26
N LYS A 33 10.76 9.73 1.60
CA LYS A 33 11.26 8.43 2.04
C LYS A 33 12.13 8.58 3.29
N GLU A 34 11.85 7.76 4.29
CA GLU A 34 12.61 7.60 5.52
C GLU A 34 12.68 6.13 5.92
N MET A 35 13.60 5.78 6.81
CA MET A 35 13.71 4.41 7.33
C MET A 35 12.60 4.14 8.34
N VAL A 36 11.58 3.39 7.93
CA VAL A 36 10.38 3.11 8.73
C VAL A 36 10.41 1.67 9.23
N ARG A 37 10.22 1.48 10.54
CA ARG A 37 9.96 0.15 11.11
C ARG A 37 8.50 -0.22 10.86
N LEU A 38 8.28 -1.15 9.92
CA LEU A 38 6.94 -1.51 9.47
C LEU A 38 6.08 -2.14 10.58
N SER A 39 6.68 -2.94 11.47
CA SER A 39 5.95 -3.51 12.62
C SER A 39 5.36 -2.42 13.52
N LYS A 40 6.12 -1.35 13.80
CA LYS A 40 5.67 -0.21 14.59
C LYS A 40 4.56 0.56 13.86
N LEU A 41 4.71 0.79 12.56
CA LEU A 41 3.71 1.47 11.73
C LEU A 41 2.37 0.72 11.75
N LEU A 42 2.39 -0.60 11.54
CA LEU A 42 1.16 -1.41 11.55
C LEU A 42 0.50 -1.46 12.93
N ARG A 43 1.29 -1.60 14.02
CA ARG A 43 0.74 -1.59 15.39
C ARG A 43 0.11 -0.25 15.73
N SER A 44 0.75 0.87 15.37
CA SER A 44 0.19 2.20 15.56
C SER A 44 -1.10 2.37 14.78
N TYR A 45 -1.14 1.96 13.51
CA TYR A 45 -2.34 2.02 12.70
C TYR A 45 -3.52 1.23 13.31
N VAL A 46 -3.27 -0.01 13.75
CA VAL A 46 -4.33 -0.83 14.38
C VAL A 46 -4.80 -0.22 15.71
N ALA A 47 -3.88 0.29 16.54
CA ALA A 47 -4.24 0.96 17.78
C ALA A 47 -5.10 2.20 17.53
N ASP A 48 -4.73 3.06 16.58
CA ASP A 48 -5.50 4.25 16.20
C ASP A 48 -6.89 3.86 15.69
N LEU A 49 -6.97 2.84 14.86
CA LEU A 49 -8.22 2.33 14.30
C LEU A 49 -9.17 1.83 15.40
N LEU A 50 -8.66 1.05 16.37
CA LEU A 50 -9.45 0.57 17.50
C LEU A 50 -9.90 1.72 18.42
N ASN A 51 -9.06 2.73 18.64
CA ASN A 51 -9.38 3.92 19.44
C ASN A 51 -10.48 4.80 18.80
N MET A 52 -10.63 4.76 17.48
CA MET A 52 -11.70 5.46 16.76
C MET A 52 -13.10 4.85 16.98
N GLY A 53 -13.19 3.68 17.63
CA GLY A 53 -14.47 3.02 17.93
C GLY A 53 -15.10 2.36 16.70
N ILE A 54 -14.44 1.33 16.18
CA ILE A 54 -15.00 0.51 15.12
C ILE A 54 -16.16 -0.33 15.67
N SER A 55 -17.12 -0.67 14.81
CA SER A 55 -18.20 -1.59 15.15
C SER A 55 -17.64 -2.95 15.62
N ASP A 56 -18.20 -3.51 16.69
CA ASP A 56 -17.86 -4.83 17.23
C ASP A 56 -18.04 -5.98 16.23
N SER A 57 -18.72 -5.72 15.09
CA SER A 57 -18.86 -6.68 13.99
C SER A 57 -17.54 -6.95 13.26
N TYR A 58 -16.52 -6.09 13.42
CA TYR A 58 -15.21 -6.28 12.80
C TYR A 58 -14.18 -6.71 13.83
N ASN A 59 -13.54 -7.84 13.59
CA ASN A 59 -12.42 -8.34 14.40
C ASN A 59 -11.10 -8.03 13.68
N ILE A 60 -10.35 -7.04 14.19
CA ILE A 60 -9.08 -6.61 13.59
C ILE A 60 -7.92 -7.19 14.37
N GLY A 61 -7.10 -8.00 13.68
CA GLY A 61 -5.90 -8.63 14.21
C GLY A 61 -4.64 -8.15 13.54
N ILE A 62 -3.50 -8.37 14.22
CA ILE A 62 -2.16 -8.13 13.67
C ILE A 62 -1.28 -9.34 13.95
N GLU A 63 -0.53 -9.78 12.95
CA GLU A 63 0.43 -10.89 13.03
C GLU A 63 1.77 -10.45 12.41
N ILE A 64 2.80 -10.34 13.23
CA ILE A 64 4.15 -9.99 12.79
C ILE A 64 5.03 -11.22 12.96
N ALA A 65 5.60 -11.72 11.86
CA ALA A 65 6.56 -12.80 11.93
C ALA A 65 7.82 -12.37 12.72
N THR A 66 8.39 -13.27 13.48
CA THR A 66 9.53 -12.96 14.38
C THR A 66 10.73 -12.37 13.64
N ASP A 67 11.00 -12.84 12.44
CA ASP A 67 12.05 -12.32 11.55
C ASP A 67 11.70 -10.97 10.90
N ALA A 68 10.43 -10.60 10.90
CA ALA A 68 9.94 -9.33 10.36
C ALA A 68 9.81 -8.22 11.43
N GLU A 69 9.93 -8.52 12.73
CA GLU A 69 9.68 -7.57 13.81
C GLU A 69 10.54 -6.30 13.72
N ASN A 70 11.82 -6.45 13.35
CA ASN A 70 12.76 -5.34 13.23
C ASN A 70 13.01 -4.90 11.78
N THR A 71 12.14 -5.32 10.87
CA THR A 71 12.29 -4.97 9.46
C THR A 71 12.07 -3.48 9.24
N MET A 72 13.02 -2.87 8.56
CA MET A 72 12.99 -1.48 8.13
C MET A 72 12.74 -1.43 6.62
N LEU A 73 11.95 -0.48 6.19
CA LEU A 73 11.72 -0.15 4.78
C LEU A 73 11.98 1.33 4.57
N GLU A 74 12.74 1.68 3.54
CA GLU A 74 12.87 3.07 3.10
C GLU A 74 11.62 3.47 2.31
N CYS A 75 10.70 4.19 2.96
CA CYS A 75 9.41 4.52 2.38
C CYS A 75 8.84 5.83 2.92
N ASP A 76 7.84 6.37 2.24
CA ASP A 76 6.98 7.43 2.80
C ASP A 76 5.93 6.78 3.70
N ALA A 77 6.12 6.92 5.02
CA ALA A 77 5.28 6.31 6.04
C ALA A 77 3.81 6.71 5.91
N ARG A 78 3.52 7.95 5.46
CA ARG A 78 2.16 8.45 5.29
C ARG A 78 1.45 7.76 4.13
N LEU A 79 2.16 7.57 3.02
CA LEU A 79 1.62 6.88 1.85
C LEU A 79 1.40 5.39 2.13
N ILE A 80 2.35 4.73 2.80
CA ILE A 80 2.17 3.32 3.19
C ILE A 80 0.99 3.19 4.17
N SER A 81 0.86 4.05 5.17
CA SER A 81 -0.31 4.06 6.07
C SER A 81 -1.62 4.29 5.30
N ARG A 82 -1.62 5.16 4.29
CA ARG A 82 -2.79 5.40 3.44
C ARG A 82 -3.15 4.16 2.62
N ALA A 83 -2.16 3.44 2.07
CA ALA A 83 -2.39 2.19 1.38
C ALA A 83 -3.03 1.15 2.30
N VAL A 84 -2.49 0.96 3.52
CA VAL A 84 -3.05 0.05 4.53
C VAL A 84 -4.49 0.44 4.88
N ASN A 85 -4.75 1.73 5.13
CA ASN A 85 -6.09 2.23 5.43
C ASN A 85 -7.08 1.93 4.30
N ASN A 86 -6.69 2.16 3.04
CA ASN A 86 -7.55 1.84 1.89
C ASN A 86 -7.91 0.35 1.83
N LEU A 87 -6.95 -0.55 2.10
CA LEU A 87 -7.20 -1.99 2.11
C LEU A 87 -8.16 -2.39 3.23
N VAL A 88 -7.94 -1.90 4.46
CA VAL A 88 -8.81 -2.19 5.61
C VAL A 88 -10.23 -1.62 5.38
N GLN A 89 -10.34 -0.38 4.89
CA GLN A 89 -11.64 0.22 4.56
C GLN A 89 -12.37 -0.53 3.45
N ASN A 90 -11.65 -1.09 2.47
CA ASN A 90 -12.23 -1.94 1.44
C ASN A 90 -12.80 -3.23 2.04
N SER A 91 -12.05 -3.90 2.93
CA SER A 91 -12.55 -5.10 3.62
C SER A 91 -13.83 -4.79 4.42
N MET A 92 -13.87 -3.69 5.17
CA MET A 92 -15.05 -3.28 5.93
C MET A 92 -16.24 -2.94 5.00
N LYS A 93 -15.99 -2.19 3.93
CA LYS A 93 -17.01 -1.71 3.00
C LYS A 93 -17.71 -2.88 2.27
N HIS A 94 -16.93 -3.89 1.87
CA HIS A 94 -17.45 -5.04 1.13
C HIS A 94 -18.03 -6.13 2.04
N ASN A 95 -17.81 -6.03 3.34
CA ASN A 95 -18.36 -6.94 4.35
C ASN A 95 -19.17 -6.18 5.40
N PRO A 96 -20.32 -5.57 5.04
CA PRO A 96 -21.09 -4.69 5.93
C PRO A 96 -21.69 -5.42 7.15
N LEU A 97 -21.80 -6.72 7.12
CA LEU A 97 -22.24 -7.55 8.26
C LEU A 97 -21.10 -7.83 9.25
N GLY A 98 -19.88 -7.43 8.92
CA GLY A 98 -18.67 -7.69 9.69
C GLY A 98 -17.83 -8.80 9.09
N CYS A 99 -16.55 -8.81 9.47
CA CYS A 99 -15.58 -9.85 9.12
C CYS A 99 -14.36 -9.75 10.04
N ARG A 100 -13.54 -10.77 10.00
CA ARG A 100 -12.19 -10.69 10.57
C ARG A 100 -11.24 -10.09 9.54
N ILE A 101 -10.45 -9.11 9.96
CA ILE A 101 -9.42 -8.47 9.13
C ILE A 101 -8.07 -8.69 9.82
N LEU A 102 -7.14 -9.32 9.12
CA LEU A 102 -5.81 -9.64 9.63
C LEU A 102 -4.76 -8.86 8.84
N LEU A 103 -4.00 -8.03 9.56
CA LEU A 103 -2.81 -7.40 9.02
C LEU A 103 -1.58 -8.25 9.38
N SER A 104 -0.79 -8.63 8.39
CA SER A 104 0.41 -9.44 8.65
C SER A 104 1.64 -8.81 8.02
N LEU A 105 2.78 -9.00 8.69
CA LEU A 105 4.09 -8.64 8.18
C LEU A 105 4.97 -9.87 8.16
N ARG A 106 5.52 -10.19 6.99
CA ARG A 106 6.42 -11.32 6.77
C ARG A 106 7.67 -10.86 6.04
N ARG A 107 8.76 -11.55 6.29
CA ARG A 107 10.01 -11.39 5.57
C ARG A 107 10.32 -12.68 4.82
N THR A 108 10.80 -12.53 3.58
CA THR A 108 11.43 -13.60 2.81
C THR A 108 12.90 -13.24 2.63
N GLU A 109 13.70 -14.12 1.99
CA GLU A 109 15.12 -13.84 1.73
C GLU A 109 15.32 -12.50 1.01
N ASN A 110 14.45 -12.17 0.05
CA ASN A 110 14.62 -11.04 -0.85
C ASN A 110 13.50 -10.00 -0.76
N ALA A 111 12.47 -10.22 0.06
CA ALA A 111 11.30 -9.34 0.10
C ALA A 111 10.70 -9.18 1.48
N ILE A 112 10.01 -8.05 1.63
CA ILE A 112 9.16 -7.73 2.77
C ILE A 112 7.72 -7.76 2.25
N GLN A 113 6.85 -8.51 2.92
CA GLN A 113 5.45 -8.63 2.56
C GLN A 113 4.57 -8.04 3.66
N LEU A 114 3.82 -7.00 3.31
CA LEU A 114 2.72 -6.47 4.10
C LEU A 114 1.42 -7.03 3.52
N ILE A 115 0.65 -7.72 4.34
CA ILE A 115 -0.53 -8.48 3.92
C ILE A 115 -1.74 -7.94 4.67
N VAL A 116 -2.81 -7.66 3.94
CA VAL A 116 -4.15 -7.41 4.51
C VAL A 116 -5.08 -8.50 3.98
N GLN A 117 -5.69 -9.23 4.90
CA GLN A 117 -6.58 -10.34 4.58
C GLN A 117 -7.88 -10.22 5.36
N ASP A 118 -9.02 -10.44 4.71
CA ASP A 118 -10.30 -10.64 5.37
C ASP A 118 -10.86 -12.06 5.09
N ASP A 119 -11.79 -12.50 5.91
CA ASP A 119 -12.53 -13.75 5.78
C ASP A 119 -13.96 -13.53 5.27
N GLY A 120 -14.19 -12.44 4.55
CA GLY A 120 -15.49 -12.00 4.09
C GLY A 120 -16.00 -12.73 2.85
N ILE A 121 -16.87 -12.03 2.10
CA ILE A 121 -17.56 -12.61 0.92
C ILE A 121 -16.63 -12.97 -0.24
N GLY A 122 -15.43 -12.38 -0.30
CA GLY A 122 -14.48 -12.58 -1.40
C GLY A 122 -14.98 -12.05 -2.74
N LEU A 123 -14.26 -12.42 -3.80
CA LEU A 123 -14.52 -12.00 -5.18
C LEU A 123 -14.80 -13.21 -6.06
N SER A 124 -15.63 -13.01 -7.09
CA SER A 124 -15.77 -13.99 -8.18
C SER A 124 -14.51 -14.01 -9.06
N GLU A 125 -14.32 -15.10 -9.78
CA GLU A 125 -13.16 -15.26 -10.67
C GLU A 125 -13.13 -14.17 -11.76
N GLU A 126 -14.31 -13.84 -12.32
CA GLU A 126 -14.46 -12.81 -13.33
C GLU A 126 -14.03 -11.43 -12.77
N LYS A 127 -14.48 -11.10 -11.55
CA LYS A 127 -14.11 -9.82 -10.90
C LYS A 127 -12.65 -9.77 -10.54
N LEU A 128 -12.08 -10.88 -10.08
CA LEU A 128 -10.66 -10.99 -9.77
C LEU A 128 -9.81 -10.82 -11.04
N GLN A 129 -10.24 -11.41 -12.15
CA GLN A 129 -9.58 -11.28 -13.44
C GLN A 129 -9.66 -9.83 -13.95
N GLU A 130 -10.82 -9.20 -13.87
CA GLU A 130 -11.01 -7.79 -14.22
C GLU A 130 -10.05 -6.87 -13.44
N LEU A 131 -9.89 -7.10 -12.11
CA LEU A 131 -8.97 -6.32 -11.27
C LEU A 131 -7.49 -6.58 -11.61
N LYS A 132 -7.15 -7.73 -12.17
CA LYS A 132 -5.79 -8.06 -12.62
C LYS A 132 -5.48 -7.46 -13.99
N GLU A 133 -6.43 -7.50 -14.92
CA GLU A 133 -6.24 -7.10 -16.32
C GLU A 133 -6.35 -5.59 -16.55
N LYS A 134 -7.22 -4.91 -15.76
CA LYS A 134 -7.44 -3.45 -15.89
C LYS A 134 -6.72 -2.68 -14.77
N PRO A 135 -5.39 -2.50 -14.87
CA PRO A 135 -4.66 -1.75 -13.85
C PRO A 135 -5.00 -0.24 -13.84
N HIS A 136 -5.59 0.30 -14.93
CA HIS A 136 -5.86 1.72 -15.13
C HIS A 136 -7.36 1.98 -15.31
N TYR A 137 -8.07 2.17 -14.19
CA TYR A 137 -9.50 2.52 -14.21
C TYR A 137 -9.79 3.90 -14.83
N LEU A 138 -8.78 4.73 -15.07
CA LEU A 138 -8.95 6.07 -15.65
C LEU A 138 -9.13 6.06 -17.17
N GLU A 139 -8.83 4.97 -17.87
CA GLU A 139 -8.95 4.86 -19.33
C GLU A 139 -10.29 4.28 -19.81
N SER A 140 -11.14 3.78 -18.90
CA SER A 140 -12.41 3.23 -19.32
C SER A 140 -13.44 4.35 -19.58
N THR A 141 -13.81 4.52 -20.84
CA THR A 141 -14.89 5.41 -21.34
C THR A 141 -16.29 4.95 -20.96
N ASP A 142 -16.42 4.00 -20.05
CA ASP A 142 -17.72 3.45 -19.65
C ASP A 142 -18.40 4.40 -18.65
N GLU A 143 -19.46 5.09 -19.06
CA GLU A 143 -20.26 6.06 -18.29
C GLU A 143 -20.87 5.48 -16.99
N ARG A 144 -20.70 4.17 -16.74
CA ARG A 144 -21.14 3.46 -15.53
C ARG A 144 -20.05 3.26 -14.50
N LEU A 145 -18.94 3.96 -14.60
CA LEU A 145 -17.89 3.94 -13.58
C LEU A 145 -18.45 4.41 -12.24
N ASP A 146 -18.81 3.46 -11.40
CA ASP A 146 -19.00 3.73 -9.99
C ASP A 146 -17.60 4.02 -9.37
N LEU A 147 -17.12 5.27 -9.57
CA LEU A 147 -15.86 5.80 -9.04
C LEU A 147 -15.68 5.48 -7.55
N ARG A 148 -16.77 5.15 -6.87
CA ARG A 148 -16.80 4.76 -5.46
C ARG A 148 -16.20 3.38 -5.18
N HIS A 149 -16.03 2.51 -6.21
CA HIS A 149 -15.64 1.11 -6.01
C HIS A 149 -14.23 0.76 -6.53
N GLY A 150 -13.58 1.63 -7.29
CA GLY A 150 -12.31 1.31 -7.95
C GLY A 150 -11.09 2.09 -7.48
N LEU A 151 -11.27 3.33 -7.03
CA LEU A 151 -10.14 4.25 -6.80
C LEU A 151 -9.21 3.81 -5.66
N GLY A 152 -9.75 3.19 -4.61
CA GLY A 152 -8.95 2.74 -3.46
C GLY A 152 -7.85 1.74 -3.82
N LEU A 153 -8.14 0.72 -4.65
CA LEU A 153 -7.14 -0.25 -5.08
C LEU A 153 -6.16 0.33 -6.11
N VAL A 154 -6.63 1.23 -6.98
CA VAL A 154 -5.76 1.98 -7.90
C VAL A 154 -4.75 2.80 -7.11
N LEU A 155 -5.22 3.54 -6.09
CA LEU A 155 -4.34 4.32 -5.21
C LEU A 155 -3.32 3.44 -4.49
N VAL A 156 -3.72 2.29 -3.93
CA VAL A 156 -2.79 1.34 -3.30
C VAL A 156 -1.73 0.89 -4.30
N ARG A 157 -2.13 0.52 -5.52
CA ARG A 157 -1.21 0.08 -6.58
C ARG A 157 -0.20 1.16 -6.93
N GLN A 158 -0.64 2.40 -7.10
CA GLN A 158 0.24 3.54 -7.40
C GLN A 158 1.19 3.85 -6.25
N ILE A 159 0.71 3.84 -5.00
CA ILE A 159 1.58 4.01 -3.83
C ILE A 159 2.67 2.92 -3.81
N VAL A 160 2.30 1.66 -4.00
CA VAL A 160 3.23 0.53 -3.97
C VAL A 160 4.24 0.62 -5.12
N ALA A 161 3.79 0.95 -6.34
CA ALA A 161 4.65 1.14 -7.50
C ALA A 161 5.65 2.30 -7.30
N ALA A 162 5.20 3.43 -6.73
CA ALA A 162 6.08 4.56 -6.39
C ALA A 162 7.16 4.19 -5.35
N HIS A 163 6.94 3.13 -4.57
CA HIS A 163 7.92 2.54 -3.66
C HIS A 163 8.66 1.34 -4.29
N GLU A 164 8.54 1.16 -5.62
CA GLU A 164 9.18 0.07 -6.37
C GLU A 164 8.77 -1.32 -5.89
N GLY A 165 7.56 -1.42 -5.31
CA GLY A 165 6.94 -2.65 -4.86
C GLY A 165 5.95 -3.21 -5.88
N THR A 166 5.37 -4.36 -5.51
CA THR A 166 4.32 -5.02 -6.29
C THR A 166 3.11 -5.34 -5.41
N MET A 167 1.92 -5.37 -6.02
CA MET A 167 0.68 -5.74 -5.35
C MET A 167 0.08 -6.97 -6.01
N THR A 168 -0.26 -7.99 -5.22
CA THR A 168 -1.01 -9.16 -5.68
C THR A 168 -2.30 -9.31 -4.90
N ILE A 169 -3.34 -9.83 -5.58
CA ILE A 169 -4.67 -10.08 -5.01
C ILE A 169 -4.98 -11.56 -5.19
N ASP A 170 -5.37 -12.20 -4.10
CA ASP A 170 -5.88 -13.57 -4.05
C ASP A 170 -7.24 -13.56 -3.35
N SER A 171 -8.27 -14.11 -3.98
CA SER A 171 -9.61 -14.08 -3.46
C SER A 171 -10.46 -15.19 -4.09
N LYS A 172 -11.40 -15.70 -3.32
CA LYS A 172 -12.41 -16.67 -3.77
C LYS A 172 -13.72 -16.38 -3.06
N ILE A 173 -14.84 -16.60 -3.74
CA ILE A 173 -16.18 -16.43 -3.15
C ILE A 173 -16.30 -17.20 -1.83
N ASN A 174 -16.78 -16.52 -0.81
CA ASN A 174 -16.96 -17.01 0.58
C ASN A 174 -15.66 -17.46 1.27
N CYS A 175 -14.50 -17.06 0.75
CA CYS A 175 -13.19 -17.35 1.35
C CYS A 175 -12.42 -16.06 1.70
N GLY A 176 -13.05 -14.89 1.51
CA GLY A 176 -12.45 -13.61 1.77
C GLY A 176 -11.49 -13.14 0.67
N CYS A 177 -10.75 -12.10 0.99
CA CYS A 177 -9.79 -11.48 0.10
C CYS A 177 -8.44 -11.29 0.81
N LYS A 178 -7.35 -11.58 0.09
CA LYS A 178 -5.98 -11.41 0.56
C LYS A 178 -5.22 -10.53 -0.41
N ILE A 179 -4.71 -9.41 0.07
CA ILE A 179 -3.89 -8.49 -0.72
C ILE A 179 -2.49 -8.45 -0.11
N ILE A 180 -1.48 -8.66 -0.96
CA ILE A 180 -0.08 -8.72 -0.57
C ILE A 180 0.65 -7.57 -1.26
N LEU A 181 1.26 -6.70 -0.47
CA LEU A 181 2.18 -5.66 -0.90
C LEU A 181 3.59 -6.16 -0.67
N THR A 182 4.36 -6.29 -1.74
CA THR A 182 5.73 -6.84 -1.69
C THR A 182 6.73 -5.76 -2.05
N PHE A 183 7.73 -5.57 -1.19
CA PHE A 183 8.82 -4.63 -1.35
C PHE A 183 10.15 -5.37 -1.30
N ASP A 184 11.14 -4.91 -2.05
CA ASP A 184 12.48 -5.50 -2.07
C ASP A 184 13.19 -5.29 -0.72
N SER A 185 13.72 -6.37 -0.14
CA SER A 185 14.46 -6.35 1.13
C SER A 185 15.94 -6.00 0.97
N TYR A 186 16.46 -5.97 -0.26
CA TYR A 186 17.88 -5.73 -0.51
C TYR A 186 18.36 -4.33 -0.13
N ARG A 187 17.44 -3.38 0.05
CA ARG A 187 17.78 -1.99 0.41
C ARG A 187 18.20 -1.80 1.85
N TYR A 188 18.06 -2.79 2.72
CA TYR A 188 18.54 -2.73 4.10
C TYR A 188 19.19 -4.04 4.55
N ASN A 189 20.50 -4.13 4.45
CA ASN A 189 21.29 -5.13 5.14
C ASN A 189 22.08 -4.45 6.28
N PRO A 190 21.68 -4.61 7.56
CA PRO A 190 22.41 -4.02 8.68
C PRO A 190 23.80 -4.63 8.91
N LYS A 191 24.19 -5.67 8.14
CA LYS A 191 25.46 -6.37 8.29
C LYS A 191 26.56 -5.87 7.35
N SER A 192 26.34 -4.88 6.50
CA SER A 192 27.36 -4.37 5.58
C SER A 192 27.50 -2.84 5.64
N PRO A 193 28.19 -2.28 6.65
CA PRO A 193 28.57 -0.85 6.64
C PRO A 193 29.56 -0.47 5.53
N LEU A 194 30.17 -1.45 4.84
CA LEU A 194 31.28 -1.26 3.90
C LEU A 194 30.88 -1.10 2.43
N GLU A 195 29.67 -1.50 2.03
CA GLU A 195 29.25 -1.39 0.61
C GLU A 195 28.64 -0.04 0.22
N LEU A 196 28.16 0.75 1.20
CA LEU A 196 27.63 2.10 0.94
C LEU A 196 28.71 3.11 0.55
N SER A 197 29.99 2.86 0.87
CA SER A 197 31.08 3.76 0.51
C SER A 197 31.58 3.58 -0.94
N GLN A 198 31.37 2.44 -1.57
CA GLN A 198 31.91 2.18 -2.91
C GLN A 198 31.02 2.65 -4.07
N LYS A 199 29.69 2.75 -3.88
CA LYS A 199 28.80 3.28 -4.93
C LYS A 199 28.81 4.80 -5.06
N HIS A 200 29.20 5.55 -4.01
CA HIS A 200 29.30 7.01 -4.07
C HIS A 200 30.63 7.51 -4.62
N PHE A 201 31.67 6.67 -4.70
CA PHE A 201 32.98 7.06 -5.24
C PHE A 201 33.14 6.77 -6.75
N GLY A 202 32.22 6.05 -7.37
CA GLY A 202 32.29 5.68 -8.80
C GLY A 202 31.99 6.81 -9.79
N TYR A 203 31.39 7.91 -9.37
CA TYR A 203 30.97 9.00 -10.26
C TYR A 203 31.89 10.24 -10.24
N LEU A 204 32.92 10.28 -9.40
CA LEU A 204 33.83 11.43 -9.28
C LEU A 204 35.19 11.26 -10.00
N SER A 205 35.46 10.14 -10.64
CA SER A 205 36.75 9.87 -11.26
C SER A 205 36.83 10.07 -12.79
N LEU A 206 35.75 10.52 -13.44
CA LEU A 206 35.72 10.71 -14.91
C LEU A 206 35.77 12.19 -15.37
N ALA A 207 35.99 13.14 -14.44
CA ALA A 207 35.99 14.58 -14.79
C ALA A 207 37.35 15.24 -14.74
N GLN A 208 38.50 14.52 -14.82
CA GLN A 208 39.81 15.13 -14.96
C GLN A 208 40.68 14.38 -15.97
N LYS A 209 40.45 14.59 -17.26
CA LYS A 209 41.47 14.54 -18.29
C LYS A 209 41.39 15.84 -19.09
N LYS A 210 42.31 16.79 -18.77
CA LYS A 210 42.65 17.90 -19.64
C LYS A 210 43.44 17.36 -20.84
N PRO A 211 43.24 17.91 -22.04
CA PRO A 211 44.11 17.63 -23.17
C PRO A 211 45.39 18.41 -23.00
N GLU A 212 46.53 17.75 -23.06
CA GLU A 212 47.79 18.38 -23.37
C GLU A 212 47.89 18.63 -24.86
N ILE A 213 48.48 19.74 -25.21
CA ILE A 213 48.78 20.41 -26.44
C ILE A 213 49.32 19.50 -27.54
#